data_981a620995737c7a10e5f22157c6f27c
#
_entry.id   981a620995737c7a10e5f22157c6f27c
#
_cell.length_a   1.000
_cell.length_b   1.000
_cell.length_c   1.000
_cell.angle_alpha   90.00
_cell.angle_beta   90.00
_cell.angle_gamma   90.00
#
_symmetry.space_group_name_H-M   'P 1'
#
loop_
_entity.id
_entity.type
_entity.pdbx_description
1 polymer ?
#
loop_
_entity_poly.entity_id
_entity_poly.type
_entity_poly.pdbx_seq_one_letter_code
_entity_poly.pdbx_strand_id
1 'polypeptide(L)'
;MNHHLAILAVPGAQLLDVSGPLDVFAEANRLLNRTVYQLQVMSLEGASIRCSSGVRLMADVTLQDIQQTDTFLIAGAPEARDMQLTAQQTARLIELCNESQRFGSICTGALLLAQTGLLSGKKVTTHWACADALVEQVPDAQVEADALYIADGRLRTAAGVTSGLDLALRLVEEDLGRELAQDIAANLVMFFQRPVNQGHFVRKQPLSLGGRSAFQEMPRWALANLAQVSSLDDLA
;
A
#
# COMPACT_ATOMS: atom_id res chain seq x y z
N MET A 1 -6.43 -15.77 19.91
CA MET A 1 -6.77 -14.34 20.07
C MET A 1 -7.06 -13.80 18.69
N ASN A 2 -8.01 -12.87 18.56
CA ASN A 2 -8.27 -12.22 17.28
C ASN A 2 -7.25 -11.11 17.08
N HIS A 3 -6.72 -10.98 15.87
CA HIS A 3 -5.78 -9.92 15.49
C HIS A 3 -6.59 -8.67 15.09
N HIS A 4 -6.44 -7.58 15.81
CA HIS A 4 -7.12 -6.32 15.54
C HIS A 4 -6.35 -5.55 14.46
N LEU A 5 -7.03 -5.23 13.36
CA LEU A 5 -6.46 -4.49 12.24
C LEU A 5 -7.31 -3.24 11.98
N ALA A 6 -6.66 -2.09 12.01
CA ALA A 6 -7.29 -0.81 11.72
C ALA A 6 -6.62 -0.10 10.56
N ILE A 7 -7.42 0.44 9.65
CA ILE A 7 -6.96 1.30 8.56
C ILE A 7 -7.53 2.70 8.76
N LEU A 8 -6.65 3.66 8.98
CA LEU A 8 -7.00 5.06 9.06
C LEU A 8 -7.27 5.61 7.66
N ALA A 9 -8.49 6.05 7.42
CA ALA A 9 -8.91 6.77 6.24
C ALA A 9 -9.11 8.25 6.59
N VAL A 10 -8.37 9.12 5.93
CA VAL A 10 -8.52 10.58 6.07
C VAL A 10 -9.55 11.12 5.07
N PRO A 11 -10.09 12.35 5.24
CA PRO A 11 -10.90 12.99 4.20
C PRO A 11 -10.19 12.97 2.85
N GLY A 12 -10.89 12.59 1.79
CA GLY A 12 -10.30 12.41 0.46
C GLY A 12 -9.52 11.10 0.25
N ALA A 13 -9.57 10.15 1.19
CA ALA A 13 -8.84 8.87 1.07
C ALA A 13 -9.11 8.16 -0.26
N GLN A 14 -8.09 7.54 -0.82
CA GLN A 14 -8.22 6.62 -1.94
C GLN A 14 -8.98 5.38 -1.49
N LEU A 15 -10.18 5.16 -2.02
CA LEU A 15 -11.07 4.09 -1.56
C LEU A 15 -10.39 2.72 -1.57
N LEU A 16 -9.64 2.40 -2.63
CA LEU A 16 -8.98 1.10 -2.77
C LEU A 16 -7.84 0.88 -1.77
N ASP A 17 -7.22 1.95 -1.26
CA ASP A 17 -6.20 1.85 -0.19
C ASP A 17 -6.80 1.35 1.12
N VAL A 18 -8.11 1.49 1.31
CA VAL A 18 -8.85 1.00 2.46
C VAL A 18 -9.49 -0.35 2.16
N SER A 19 -10.34 -0.41 1.13
CA SER A 19 -11.15 -1.59 0.82
C SER A 19 -10.30 -2.77 0.35
N GLY A 20 -9.26 -2.54 -0.46
CA GLY A 20 -8.44 -3.63 -1.00
C GLY A 20 -7.76 -4.47 0.08
N PRO A 21 -6.98 -3.89 0.99
CA PRO A 21 -6.40 -4.64 2.10
C PRO A 21 -7.43 -5.29 3.01
N LEU A 22 -8.55 -4.60 3.30
CA LEU A 22 -9.63 -5.18 4.13
C LEU A 22 -10.23 -6.42 3.49
N ASP A 23 -10.44 -6.42 2.16
CA ASP A 23 -10.95 -7.60 1.44
C ASP A 23 -9.98 -8.79 1.53
N VAL A 24 -8.68 -8.57 1.49
CA VAL A 24 -7.67 -9.64 1.66
C VAL A 24 -7.78 -10.28 3.04
N PHE A 25 -7.88 -9.49 4.11
CA PHE A 25 -8.03 -10.02 5.47
C PHE A 25 -9.41 -10.62 5.73
N ALA A 26 -10.47 -10.06 5.14
CA ALA A 26 -11.82 -10.62 5.20
C ALA A 26 -11.87 -11.99 4.53
N GLU A 27 -11.18 -12.15 3.40
CA GLU A 27 -11.10 -13.42 2.69
C GLU A 27 -10.35 -14.49 3.51
N ALA A 28 -9.31 -14.11 4.28
CA ALA A 28 -8.67 -15.00 5.25
C ALA A 28 -9.68 -15.52 6.30
N ASN A 29 -10.50 -14.64 6.87
CA ASN A 29 -11.55 -15.01 7.80
C ASN A 29 -12.56 -15.98 7.16
N ARG A 30 -12.97 -15.69 5.92
CA ARG A 30 -13.94 -16.52 5.18
C ARG A 30 -13.40 -17.93 4.91
N LEU A 31 -12.17 -18.05 4.42
CA LEU A 31 -11.56 -19.35 4.11
C LEU A 31 -11.34 -20.19 5.36
N LEU A 32 -10.97 -19.56 6.47
CA LEU A 32 -10.78 -20.24 7.75
C LEU A 32 -12.10 -20.51 8.50
N ASN A 33 -13.23 -20.00 8.00
CA ASN A 33 -14.54 -20.07 8.63
C ASN A 33 -14.52 -19.63 10.12
N ARG A 34 -13.70 -18.64 10.43
CA ARG A 34 -13.57 -18.02 11.76
C ARG A 34 -12.98 -16.61 11.67
N THR A 35 -13.30 -15.78 12.64
CA THR A 35 -12.69 -14.44 12.74
C THR A 35 -11.28 -14.58 13.31
N VAL A 36 -10.27 -14.40 12.45
CA VAL A 36 -8.86 -14.27 12.83
C VAL A 36 -8.48 -12.79 12.87
N TYR A 37 -8.93 -12.02 11.89
CA TYR A 37 -8.75 -10.56 11.82
C TYR A 37 -10.05 -9.86 12.17
N GLN A 38 -10.01 -9.00 13.18
CA GLN A 38 -11.07 -8.05 13.48
C GLN A 38 -10.75 -6.74 12.78
N LEU A 39 -11.53 -6.42 11.75
CA LEU A 39 -11.27 -5.34 10.81
C LEU A 39 -12.01 -4.07 11.22
N GLN A 40 -11.32 -2.93 11.15
CA GLN A 40 -11.91 -1.63 11.45
C GLN A 40 -11.45 -0.57 10.46
N VAL A 41 -12.39 0.22 9.98
CA VAL A 41 -12.13 1.50 9.31
C VAL A 41 -12.08 2.59 10.38
N MET A 42 -10.98 3.32 10.42
CA MET A 42 -10.79 4.43 11.35
C MET A 42 -10.87 5.76 10.61
N SER A 43 -11.47 6.76 11.22
CA SER A 43 -11.42 8.15 10.78
C SER A 43 -10.52 9.01 11.68
N LEU A 44 -10.07 10.16 11.18
CA LEU A 44 -9.48 11.18 12.05
C LEU A 44 -10.52 11.72 13.02
N GLU A 45 -11.70 12.04 12.50
CA GLU A 45 -12.83 12.62 13.24
C GLU A 45 -14.16 12.25 12.57
N GLY A 46 -15.18 12.06 13.37
CA GLY A 46 -16.54 11.78 12.89
C GLY A 46 -16.72 10.38 12.28
N ALA A 47 -17.96 10.05 12.00
CA ALA A 47 -18.35 8.69 11.60
C ALA A 47 -18.34 8.47 10.07
N SER A 48 -18.10 9.49 9.24
CA SER A 48 -18.21 9.39 7.78
C SER A 48 -17.03 10.04 7.09
N ILE A 49 -16.40 9.30 6.19
CA ILE A 49 -15.24 9.73 5.41
C ILE A 49 -15.69 9.83 3.94
N ARG A 50 -15.54 11.00 3.32
CA ARG A 50 -15.73 11.16 1.88
C ARG A 50 -14.43 10.82 1.17
N CYS A 51 -14.41 9.75 0.39
CA CYS A 51 -13.26 9.34 -0.42
C CYS A 51 -13.07 10.24 -1.65
N SER A 52 -11.87 10.18 -2.26
CA SER A 52 -11.54 10.89 -3.51
C SER A 52 -12.46 10.52 -4.67
N SER A 53 -12.98 9.29 -4.69
CA SER A 53 -13.98 8.81 -5.65
C SER A 53 -15.38 9.40 -5.46
N GLY A 54 -15.62 10.15 -4.36
CA GLY A 54 -16.95 10.66 -3.97
C GLY A 54 -17.77 9.67 -3.14
N VAL A 55 -17.38 8.40 -3.06
CA VAL A 55 -18.01 7.40 -2.19
C VAL A 55 -17.80 7.79 -0.72
N ARG A 56 -18.76 7.47 0.14
CA ARG A 56 -18.64 7.64 1.58
C ARG A 56 -18.39 6.30 2.25
N LEU A 57 -17.36 6.26 3.09
CA LEU A 57 -17.11 5.19 4.03
C LEU A 57 -17.67 5.58 5.40
N MET A 58 -18.22 4.62 6.11
CA MET A 58 -18.52 4.77 7.53
C MET A 58 -17.31 4.27 8.32
N ALA A 59 -16.87 5.06 9.28
CA ALA A 59 -15.83 4.64 10.22
C ALA A 59 -16.48 3.84 11.35
N ASP A 60 -15.82 2.76 11.75
CA ASP A 60 -16.18 1.97 12.93
C ASP A 60 -15.75 2.69 14.21
N VAL A 61 -14.65 3.46 14.13
CA VAL A 61 -14.02 4.13 15.27
C VAL A 61 -13.28 5.38 14.81
N THR A 62 -13.12 6.36 15.71
CA THR A 62 -12.24 7.52 15.45
C THR A 62 -10.83 7.27 15.99
N LEU A 63 -9.85 8.06 15.52
CA LEU A 63 -8.48 8.01 16.03
C LEU A 63 -8.41 8.24 17.54
N GLN A 64 -9.30 9.04 18.12
CA GLN A 64 -9.31 9.33 19.55
C GLN A 64 -9.92 8.18 20.37
N ASP A 65 -10.88 7.45 19.80
CA ASP A 65 -11.68 6.45 20.51
C ASP A 65 -11.11 5.03 20.41
N ILE A 66 -10.18 4.76 19.45
CA ILE A 66 -9.62 3.42 19.29
C ILE A 66 -8.83 3.03 20.55
N GLN A 67 -9.11 1.82 21.07
CA GLN A 67 -8.47 1.33 22.27
C GLN A 67 -7.13 0.67 21.95
N GLN A 68 -7.13 -0.29 21.04
CA GLN A 68 -5.95 -1.08 20.70
C GLN A 68 -6.06 -1.59 19.26
N THR A 69 -4.89 -1.74 18.59
CA THR A 69 -4.79 -2.45 17.32
C THR A 69 -3.44 -3.19 17.22
N ASP A 70 -3.44 -4.38 16.64
CA ASP A 70 -2.22 -5.16 16.41
C ASP A 70 -1.54 -4.74 15.10
N THR A 71 -2.34 -4.43 14.07
CA THR A 71 -1.87 -3.85 12.81
C THR A 71 -2.56 -2.53 12.54
N PHE A 72 -1.78 -1.47 12.39
CA PHE A 72 -2.26 -0.13 12.09
C PHE A 72 -1.69 0.37 10.77
N LEU A 73 -2.56 0.74 9.83
CA LEU A 73 -2.16 1.27 8.51
C LEU A 73 -2.85 2.61 8.24
N ILE A 74 -2.15 3.53 7.58
CA ILE A 74 -2.68 4.82 7.13
C ILE A 74 -2.88 4.75 5.62
N ALA A 75 -4.12 4.86 5.16
CA ALA A 75 -4.46 4.93 3.75
C ALA A 75 -4.05 6.28 3.13
N GLY A 76 -3.75 6.27 1.84
CA GLY A 76 -3.39 7.48 1.11
C GLY A 76 -4.60 8.30 0.70
N ALA A 77 -4.32 9.57 0.40
CA ALA A 77 -5.24 10.50 -0.23
C ALA A 77 -4.49 11.33 -1.28
N PRO A 78 -5.10 11.70 -2.42
CA PRO A 78 -4.44 12.54 -3.42
C PRO A 78 -3.86 13.84 -2.85
N GLU A 79 -4.53 14.41 -1.84
CA GLU A 79 -4.18 15.69 -1.21
C GLU A 79 -3.35 15.52 0.07
N ALA A 80 -2.83 14.30 0.36
CA ALA A 80 -2.07 14.02 1.59
C ALA A 80 -0.82 14.90 1.75
N ARG A 81 -0.25 15.40 0.65
CA ARG A 81 0.91 16.31 0.69
C ARG A 81 0.60 17.62 1.39
N ASP A 82 -0.61 18.14 1.21
CA ASP A 82 -1.03 19.44 1.74
C ASP A 82 -1.75 19.31 3.10
N MET A 83 -2.02 18.07 3.52
CA MET A 83 -2.71 17.80 4.77
C MET A 83 -1.77 17.91 5.96
N GLN A 84 -2.18 18.70 6.95
CA GLN A 84 -1.47 18.84 8.23
C GLN A 84 -2.28 18.20 9.34
N LEU A 85 -1.66 17.31 10.10
CA LEU A 85 -2.23 16.76 11.31
C LEU A 85 -2.09 17.76 12.47
N THR A 86 -3.09 17.82 13.33
CA THR A 86 -2.97 18.59 14.57
C THR A 86 -1.96 17.92 15.50
N ALA A 87 -1.40 18.68 16.44
CA ALA A 87 -0.49 18.14 17.43
C ALA A 87 -1.12 16.97 18.24
N GLN A 88 -2.42 17.04 18.52
CA GLN A 88 -3.15 15.98 19.21
C GLN A 88 -3.27 14.72 18.35
N GLN A 89 -3.61 14.86 17.06
CA GLN A 89 -3.69 13.74 16.12
C GLN A 89 -2.32 13.09 15.95
N THR A 90 -1.25 13.88 15.78
CA THR A 90 0.12 13.38 15.67
C THR A 90 0.55 12.61 16.93
N ALA A 91 0.30 13.15 18.11
CA ALA A 91 0.62 12.48 19.37
C ALA A 91 -0.12 11.13 19.48
N ARG A 92 -1.43 11.11 19.16
CA ARG A 92 -2.22 9.88 19.21
C ARG A 92 -1.76 8.84 18.19
N LEU A 93 -1.35 9.26 16.98
CA LEU A 93 -0.76 8.36 15.98
C LEU A 93 0.55 7.74 16.46
N ILE A 94 1.42 8.53 17.11
CA ILE A 94 2.68 8.03 17.68
C ILE A 94 2.40 6.96 18.74
N GLU A 95 1.47 7.21 19.66
CA GLU A 95 1.05 6.24 20.68
C GLU A 95 0.57 4.95 20.01
N LEU A 96 -0.37 5.04 19.09
CA LEU A 96 -0.95 3.89 18.40
C LEU A 96 0.10 3.08 17.64
N CYS A 97 1.02 3.74 16.90
CA CYS A 97 2.13 3.08 16.23
C CYS A 97 3.07 2.35 17.21
N ASN A 98 3.31 2.95 18.38
CA ASN A 98 4.18 2.35 19.38
C ASN A 98 3.56 1.14 20.08
N GLU A 99 2.25 1.14 20.28
CA GLU A 99 1.48 0.06 20.91
C GLU A 99 1.19 -1.10 19.96
N SER A 100 1.10 -0.84 18.64
CA SER A 100 0.81 -1.87 17.64
C SER A 100 1.99 -2.83 17.45
N GLN A 101 1.71 -4.09 17.13
CA GLN A 101 2.74 -5.08 16.76
C GLN A 101 3.42 -4.66 15.44
N ARG A 102 2.66 -4.08 14.51
CA ARG A 102 3.16 -3.50 13.27
C ARG A 102 2.28 -2.32 12.85
N PHE A 103 2.91 -1.33 12.23
CA PHE A 103 2.25 -0.13 11.74
C PHE A 103 2.81 0.27 10.39
N GLY A 104 2.11 1.13 9.68
CA GLY A 104 2.62 1.60 8.40
C GLY A 104 1.66 2.43 7.59
N SER A 105 1.89 2.42 6.27
CA SER A 105 1.14 3.25 5.34
C SER A 105 0.94 2.59 3.99
N ILE A 106 -0.11 3.02 3.33
CA ILE A 106 -0.46 2.65 1.96
C ILE A 106 -0.47 3.94 1.15
N CYS A 107 0.16 3.93 -0.05
CA CYS A 107 0.19 5.08 -0.95
C CYS A 107 0.78 6.34 -0.29
N THR A 108 0.15 7.48 -0.50
CA THR A 108 0.51 8.78 0.09
C THR A 108 0.26 8.87 1.59
N GLY A 109 -0.31 7.85 2.22
CA GLY A 109 -0.40 7.75 3.69
C GLY A 109 0.98 7.83 4.37
N ALA A 110 2.06 7.52 3.66
CA ALA A 110 3.43 7.71 4.13
C ALA A 110 3.76 9.17 4.46
N LEU A 111 3.18 10.15 3.74
CA LEU A 111 3.38 11.58 4.02
C LEU A 111 2.71 12.00 5.34
N LEU A 112 1.58 11.38 5.69
CA LEU A 112 0.94 11.59 6.98
C LEU A 112 1.72 10.92 8.10
N LEU A 113 2.18 9.69 7.89
CA LEU A 113 3.02 8.97 8.85
C LEU A 113 4.36 9.69 9.07
N ALA A 114 4.92 10.35 8.05
CA ALA A 114 6.14 11.13 8.15
C ALA A 114 6.05 12.26 9.18
N GLN A 115 4.85 12.86 9.39
CA GLN A 115 4.63 13.92 10.37
C GLN A 115 4.82 13.44 11.83
N THR A 116 4.83 12.13 12.05
CA THR A 116 5.10 11.54 13.38
C THR A 116 6.60 11.44 13.71
N GLY A 117 7.50 11.61 12.74
CA GLY A 117 8.94 11.37 12.89
C GLY A 117 9.35 9.89 12.92
N LEU A 118 8.41 8.94 12.85
CA LEU A 118 8.68 7.50 12.96
C LEU A 118 9.35 6.90 11.72
N LEU A 119 9.50 7.66 10.64
CA LEU A 119 10.15 7.22 9.40
C LEU A 119 11.64 7.55 9.36
N SER A 120 12.17 8.33 10.33
CA SER A 120 13.59 8.69 10.41
C SER A 120 14.47 7.44 10.42
N GLY A 121 15.48 7.39 9.53
CA GLY A 121 16.42 6.29 9.36
C GLY A 121 15.81 4.97 8.86
N LYS A 122 14.54 4.96 8.43
CA LYS A 122 13.82 3.75 7.99
C LYS A 122 13.86 3.57 6.48
N LYS A 123 13.79 2.30 6.04
CA LYS A 123 13.48 1.95 4.66
C LYS A 123 11.98 2.03 4.45
N VAL A 124 11.57 2.80 3.45
CA VAL A 124 10.16 3.09 3.18
C VAL A 124 9.87 3.16 1.70
N THR A 125 8.62 2.92 1.33
CA THR A 125 8.10 3.27 0.02
C THR A 125 6.80 4.06 0.15
N THR A 126 6.45 4.74 -0.93
CA THR A 126 5.20 5.48 -1.10
C THR A 126 4.79 5.39 -2.57
N HIS A 127 3.69 6.01 -2.95
CA HIS A 127 3.33 6.15 -4.35
C HIS A 127 4.45 6.86 -5.12
N TRP A 128 4.84 6.34 -6.28
CA TRP A 128 5.97 6.86 -7.08
C TRP A 128 5.89 8.38 -7.33
N ALA A 129 4.67 8.92 -7.52
CA ALA A 129 4.49 10.36 -7.75
C ALA A 129 4.77 11.24 -6.51
N CYS A 130 4.90 10.64 -5.33
CA CYS A 130 5.13 11.34 -4.06
C CYS A 130 6.46 10.94 -3.40
N ALA A 131 7.30 10.16 -4.08
CA ALA A 131 8.59 9.73 -3.54
C ALA A 131 9.50 10.92 -3.22
N ASP A 132 9.63 11.89 -4.13
CA ASP A 132 10.43 13.08 -3.93
C ASP A 132 9.93 13.93 -2.75
N ALA A 133 8.59 14.06 -2.62
CA ALA A 133 7.99 14.78 -1.49
C ALA A 133 8.29 14.09 -0.15
N LEU A 134 8.33 12.76 -0.12
CA LEU A 134 8.69 12.02 1.08
C LEU A 134 10.17 12.19 1.44
N VAL A 135 11.07 12.19 0.45
CA VAL A 135 12.50 12.50 0.64
C VAL A 135 12.69 13.92 1.19
N GLU A 136 11.97 14.90 0.66
CA GLU A 136 12.00 16.28 1.17
C GLU A 136 11.54 16.38 2.63
N GLN A 137 10.48 15.62 2.99
CA GLN A 137 9.89 15.66 4.33
C GLN A 137 10.72 14.89 5.37
N VAL A 138 11.37 13.78 4.98
CA VAL A 138 12.20 12.93 5.85
C VAL A 138 13.53 12.62 5.16
N PRO A 139 14.49 13.55 5.16
CA PRO A 139 15.73 13.42 4.37
C PRO A 139 16.64 12.26 4.78
N ASP A 140 16.50 11.74 5.99
CA ASP A 140 17.26 10.59 6.51
C ASP A 140 16.55 9.24 6.31
N ALA A 141 15.33 9.22 5.77
CA ALA A 141 14.67 7.99 5.35
C ALA A 141 15.26 7.44 4.05
N GLN A 142 15.34 6.12 3.94
CA GLN A 142 15.75 5.44 2.72
C GLN A 142 14.51 5.16 1.87
N VAL A 143 14.14 6.10 1.00
CA VAL A 143 12.94 5.99 0.15
C VAL A 143 13.25 5.14 -1.08
N GLU A 144 12.65 3.97 -1.19
CA GLU A 144 12.73 3.07 -2.35
C GLU A 144 11.50 3.26 -3.24
N ALA A 145 11.57 4.23 -4.14
CA ALA A 145 10.45 4.65 -4.98
C ALA A 145 9.92 3.57 -5.94
N ASP A 146 10.72 2.54 -6.24
CA ASP A 146 10.33 1.46 -7.16
C ASP A 146 9.70 0.26 -6.46
N ALA A 147 9.84 0.12 -5.14
CA ALA A 147 9.31 -1.01 -4.40
C ALA A 147 7.77 -0.96 -4.31
N LEU A 148 7.09 -2.11 -4.50
CA LEU A 148 5.65 -2.22 -4.28
C LEU A 148 5.29 -2.14 -2.80
N TYR A 149 6.09 -2.76 -1.95
CA TYR A 149 6.00 -2.67 -0.49
C TYR A 149 7.36 -2.90 0.16
N ILE A 150 7.53 -2.40 1.37
CA ILE A 150 8.74 -2.55 2.20
C ILE A 150 8.35 -2.93 3.63
N ALA A 151 9.16 -3.78 4.23
CA ALA A 151 9.13 -4.11 5.65
C ALA A 151 10.46 -3.70 6.29
N ASP A 152 10.43 -2.87 7.34
CA ASP A 152 11.57 -2.49 8.15
C ASP A 152 11.22 -2.60 9.65
N GLY A 153 11.64 -3.66 10.29
CA GLY A 153 11.22 -3.99 11.64
C GLY A 153 9.70 -4.14 11.73
N ARG A 154 9.04 -3.30 12.54
CA ARG A 154 7.58 -3.26 12.67
C ARG A 154 6.89 -2.41 11.59
N LEU A 155 7.64 -1.58 10.87
CA LEU A 155 7.11 -0.70 9.85
C LEU A 155 6.78 -1.49 8.56
N ARG A 156 5.61 -1.18 7.97
CA ARG A 156 5.12 -1.73 6.71
C ARG A 156 4.64 -0.60 5.82
N THR A 157 5.25 -0.42 4.66
CA THR A 157 4.83 0.63 3.71
C THR A 157 4.57 0.02 2.34
N ALA A 158 3.55 0.50 1.64
CA ALA A 158 3.19 0.07 0.29
C ALA A 158 3.00 1.26 -0.64
N ALA A 159 3.28 1.03 -1.91
CA ALA A 159 3.15 2.03 -2.99
C ALA A 159 1.70 2.52 -3.19
N GLY A 160 0.73 1.72 -2.78
CA GLY A 160 -0.67 2.11 -2.78
C GLY A 160 -1.49 1.56 -3.94
N VAL A 161 -2.75 1.91 -3.91
CA VAL A 161 -3.79 1.40 -4.79
C VAL A 161 -3.77 -0.14 -4.75
N THR A 162 -3.42 -0.80 -5.84
CA THR A 162 -3.37 -2.26 -5.89
C THR A 162 -2.20 -2.87 -5.10
N SER A 163 -1.12 -2.14 -4.82
CA SER A 163 -0.03 -2.68 -4.00
C SER A 163 -0.35 -2.75 -2.49
N GLY A 164 -1.44 -2.11 -2.08
CA GLY A 164 -2.03 -2.33 -0.76
C GLY A 164 -2.51 -3.78 -0.56
N LEU A 165 -3.04 -4.40 -1.62
CA LEU A 165 -3.41 -5.82 -1.60
C LEU A 165 -2.17 -6.73 -1.50
N ASP A 166 -1.07 -6.38 -2.21
CA ASP A 166 0.18 -7.16 -2.12
C ASP A 166 0.75 -7.11 -0.70
N LEU A 167 0.75 -5.93 -0.07
CA LEU A 167 1.13 -5.81 1.33
C LEU A 167 0.23 -6.64 2.24
N ALA A 168 -1.08 -6.58 2.07
CA ALA A 168 -2.02 -7.36 2.88
C ALA A 168 -1.81 -8.87 2.72
N LEU A 169 -1.60 -9.37 1.48
CA LEU A 169 -1.24 -10.78 1.24
C LEU A 169 0.08 -11.16 1.94
N ARG A 170 1.07 -10.28 1.91
CA ARG A 170 2.33 -10.51 2.62
C ARG A 170 2.12 -10.60 4.13
N LEU A 171 1.27 -9.75 4.71
CA LEU A 171 0.94 -9.79 6.12
C LEU A 171 0.18 -11.07 6.50
N VAL A 172 -0.74 -11.53 5.65
CA VAL A 172 -1.40 -12.84 5.84
C VAL A 172 -0.38 -13.98 5.75
N GLU A 173 0.56 -13.93 4.79
CA GLU A 173 1.63 -14.93 4.69
C GLU A 173 2.48 -14.97 5.97
N GLU A 174 2.82 -13.81 6.55
CA GLU A 174 3.56 -13.69 7.81
C GLU A 174 2.79 -14.29 9.01
N ASP A 175 1.48 -14.07 9.07
CA ASP A 175 0.64 -14.46 10.20
C ASP A 175 0.11 -15.90 10.12
N LEU A 176 -0.27 -16.35 8.94
CA LEU A 176 -1.08 -17.56 8.72
C LEU A 176 -0.45 -18.54 7.71
N GLY A 177 0.67 -18.17 7.13
CA GLY A 177 1.42 -19.02 6.21
C GLY A 177 1.08 -18.81 4.73
N ARG A 178 2.00 -19.31 3.91
CA ARG A 178 2.02 -19.08 2.46
C ARG A 178 0.84 -19.71 1.72
N GLU A 179 0.43 -20.91 2.12
CA GLU A 179 -0.64 -21.65 1.46
C GLU A 179 -1.95 -20.86 1.49
N LEU A 180 -2.35 -20.39 2.68
CA LEU A 180 -3.55 -19.57 2.81
C LEU A 180 -3.48 -18.27 2.01
N ALA A 181 -2.31 -17.61 2.02
CA ALA A 181 -2.14 -16.38 1.25
C ALA A 181 -2.25 -16.62 -0.27
N GLN A 182 -1.79 -17.78 -0.77
CA GLN A 182 -1.99 -18.19 -2.18
C GLN A 182 -3.45 -18.46 -2.51
N ASP A 183 -4.18 -19.12 -1.61
CA ASP A 183 -5.62 -19.39 -1.79
C ASP A 183 -6.42 -18.08 -1.82
N ILE A 184 -6.08 -17.12 -0.95
CA ILE A 184 -6.68 -15.78 -0.96
C ILE A 184 -6.41 -15.08 -2.29
N ALA A 185 -5.16 -15.10 -2.76
CA ALA A 185 -4.80 -14.47 -4.04
C ALA A 185 -5.57 -15.10 -5.22
N ALA A 186 -5.73 -16.43 -5.22
CA ALA A 186 -6.51 -17.15 -6.23
C ALA A 186 -7.99 -16.74 -6.20
N ASN A 187 -8.61 -16.66 -5.02
CA ASN A 187 -10.01 -16.27 -4.87
C ASN A 187 -10.28 -14.81 -5.26
N LEU A 188 -9.33 -13.91 -4.98
CA LEU A 188 -9.41 -12.51 -5.37
C LEU A 188 -8.95 -12.27 -6.81
N VAL A 189 -8.59 -13.34 -7.55
CA VAL A 189 -8.13 -13.30 -8.95
C VAL A 189 -6.95 -12.33 -9.13
N MET A 190 -5.97 -12.41 -8.23
CA MET A 190 -4.79 -11.55 -8.26
C MET A 190 -3.50 -12.37 -8.20
N PHE A 191 -2.39 -11.77 -8.60
CA PHE A 191 -1.08 -12.38 -8.43
C PHE A 191 -0.73 -12.49 -6.95
N PHE A 192 -0.28 -13.66 -6.51
CA PHE A 192 0.29 -13.81 -5.17
C PHE A 192 1.60 -12.99 -5.02
N GLN A 193 2.41 -12.96 -6.06
CA GLN A 193 3.59 -12.07 -6.19
C GLN A 193 3.60 -11.47 -7.59
N ARG A 194 3.65 -10.15 -7.68
CA ARG A 194 3.73 -9.48 -8.97
C ARG A 194 5.16 -9.53 -9.51
N PRO A 195 5.33 -9.80 -10.81
CA PRO A 195 6.66 -9.87 -11.45
C PRO A 195 7.24 -8.48 -11.78
N VAL A 196 6.58 -7.38 -11.36
CA VAL A 196 6.92 -6.01 -11.73
C VAL A 196 6.92 -5.08 -10.51
N ASN A 197 7.74 -4.03 -10.56
CA ASN A 197 7.81 -2.95 -9.58
C ASN A 197 7.05 -1.71 -10.05
N GLN A 198 7.06 -0.62 -9.25
CA GLN A 198 6.35 0.63 -9.58
C GLN A 198 6.83 1.26 -10.89
N GLY A 199 8.12 1.18 -11.22
CA GLY A 199 8.69 1.73 -12.45
C GLY A 199 8.00 1.26 -13.73
N HIS A 200 7.40 0.06 -13.70
CA HIS A 200 6.58 -0.46 -14.79
C HIS A 200 5.33 0.41 -15.07
N PHE A 201 4.79 1.06 -14.03
CA PHE A 201 3.57 1.87 -14.10
C PHE A 201 3.85 3.36 -14.28
N VAL A 202 5.10 3.80 -14.08
CA VAL A 202 5.51 5.19 -14.30
C VAL A 202 5.47 5.47 -15.79
N ARG A 203 4.49 6.28 -16.22
CA ARG A 203 4.50 6.82 -17.57
C ARG A 203 5.60 7.88 -17.64
N LYS A 204 6.79 7.51 -18.10
CA LYS A 204 7.74 8.52 -18.60
C LYS A 204 6.98 9.30 -19.68
N GLN A 205 6.90 10.63 -19.53
CA GLN A 205 6.35 11.45 -20.60
C GLN A 205 7.01 10.99 -21.91
N PRO A 206 6.26 10.72 -22.98
CA PRO A 206 6.89 10.37 -24.22
C PRO A 206 7.79 11.54 -24.56
N LEU A 207 9.10 11.32 -24.60
CA LEU A 207 9.97 12.11 -25.44
C LEU A 207 9.25 12.13 -26.78
N SER A 208 8.84 13.31 -27.25
CA SER A 208 8.09 13.51 -28.48
C SER A 208 8.95 13.15 -29.69
N LEU A 209 9.16 11.86 -29.88
CA LEU A 209 9.69 11.28 -31.10
C LEU A 209 8.66 10.24 -31.50
N GLY A 210 7.91 10.53 -32.54
CA GLY A 210 6.89 9.64 -33.09
C GLY A 210 7.49 8.26 -33.40
N GLY A 211 7.23 7.32 -32.55
CA GLY A 211 7.63 5.93 -32.68
C GLY A 211 7.28 5.14 -31.42
N ARG A 212 6.69 3.98 -31.59
CA ARG A 212 6.53 2.99 -30.52
C ARG A 212 7.92 2.67 -29.99
N SER A 213 8.11 2.60 -28.65
CA SER A 213 9.42 2.26 -28.11
C SER A 213 9.83 0.87 -28.61
N ALA A 214 11.09 0.68 -28.97
CA ALA A 214 11.62 -0.62 -29.40
C ALA A 214 11.26 -1.75 -28.44
N PHE A 215 11.21 -1.46 -27.13
CA PHE A 215 10.78 -2.39 -26.08
C PHE A 215 9.31 -2.83 -26.15
N GLN A 216 8.43 -2.04 -26.77
CA GLN A 216 7.03 -2.45 -26.98
C GLN A 216 6.87 -3.28 -28.26
N GLU A 217 7.76 -3.12 -29.22
CA GLU A 217 7.74 -3.86 -30.48
C GLU A 217 8.51 -5.18 -30.39
N MET A 218 9.55 -5.26 -29.57
CA MET A 218 10.38 -6.46 -29.42
C MET A 218 9.58 -7.72 -29.10
N PRO A 219 8.66 -7.77 -28.11
CA PRO A 219 7.86 -8.98 -27.83
C PRO A 219 6.96 -9.37 -29.00
N ARG A 220 6.42 -8.40 -29.74
CA ARG A 220 5.58 -8.67 -30.91
C ARG A 220 6.40 -9.20 -32.08
N TRP A 221 7.57 -8.61 -32.30
CA TRP A 221 8.52 -9.06 -33.30
C TRP A 221 9.01 -10.47 -32.97
N ALA A 222 9.41 -10.73 -31.73
CA ALA A 222 9.85 -12.03 -31.26
C ALA A 222 8.77 -13.11 -31.43
N LEU A 223 7.51 -12.81 -31.06
CA LEU A 223 6.38 -13.73 -31.28
C LEU A 223 6.10 -14.00 -32.73
N ALA A 224 6.27 -13.02 -33.62
CA ALA A 224 6.10 -13.18 -35.04
C ALA A 224 7.26 -13.94 -35.72
N ASN A 225 8.44 -14.00 -35.07
CA ASN A 225 9.65 -14.58 -35.63
C ASN A 225 10.26 -15.70 -34.77
N LEU A 226 9.45 -16.37 -33.93
CA LEU A 226 9.89 -17.40 -33.00
C LEU A 226 10.80 -18.48 -33.61
N ALA A 227 10.62 -18.80 -34.90
CA ALA A 227 11.45 -19.78 -35.60
C ALA A 227 12.87 -19.25 -35.93
N GLN A 228 13.12 -17.96 -35.77
CA GLN A 228 14.40 -17.30 -36.14
C GLN A 228 15.14 -16.85 -34.88
N VAL A 229 14.46 -16.74 -33.72
CA VAL A 229 15.04 -16.33 -32.44
C VAL A 229 15.55 -17.55 -31.71
N SER A 230 16.86 -17.72 -31.65
CA SER A 230 17.53 -18.84 -30.96
C SER A 230 18.31 -18.41 -29.70
N SER A 231 18.57 -17.11 -29.53
CA SER A 231 19.30 -16.54 -28.41
C SER A 231 18.83 -15.13 -28.05
N LEU A 232 19.27 -14.61 -26.90
CA LEU A 232 19.05 -13.21 -26.51
C LEU A 232 19.77 -12.22 -27.45
N ASP A 233 20.87 -12.61 -28.06
CA ASP A 233 21.62 -11.77 -28.99
C ASP A 233 20.85 -11.54 -30.31
N ASP A 234 19.94 -12.45 -30.67
CA ASP A 234 19.07 -12.29 -31.84
C ASP A 234 17.96 -11.23 -31.61
N LEU A 235 17.81 -10.75 -30.37
CA LEU A 235 16.83 -9.73 -29.96
C LEU A 235 17.44 -8.34 -29.78
N ALA A 236 18.77 -8.24 -29.85
CA ALA A 236 19.52 -6.98 -29.70
C ALA A 236 19.71 -6.29 -31.06
#